data_a78df1688d5334005e66c2669575b284
#
_entry.id   a78df1688d5334005e66c2669575b284
#
_cell.length_a   1.000
_cell.length_b   1.000
_cell.length_c   1.000
_cell.angle_alpha   90.00
_cell.angle_beta   90.00
_cell.angle_gamma   90.00
#
_symmetry.space_group_name_H-M   'P 1'
#
loop_
_entity.id
_entity.type
_entity.pdbx_description
1 polymer ?
#
loop_
_entity_poly.entity_id
_entity_poly.type
_entity_poly.pdbx_seq_one_letter_code
_entity_poly.pdbx_strand_id
1 'polypeptide(L)'
;MEKTFIIGDREKNEWVSVFDNNKKQLEFKNQIGEAKTYDQRRSAEVDLKLLQETGFFGDLRVYLFEEGKAFVAGERDGFLP
;
A
#
# COMPACT_ATOMS: atom_id res chain seq x y z
N MET A 1 -14.63 -10.62 8.78
CA MET A 1 -14.01 -10.25 7.49
C MET A 1 -12.63 -9.67 7.73
N GLU A 2 -11.68 -10.19 7.01
CA GLU A 2 -10.30 -9.71 7.13
C GLU A 2 -10.14 -8.40 6.37
N LYS A 3 -9.45 -7.47 7.00
CA LYS A 3 -9.09 -6.22 6.35
C LYS A 3 -7.78 -6.42 5.60
N THR A 4 -7.71 -5.86 4.41
CA THR A 4 -6.52 -5.93 3.57
C THR A 4 -6.04 -4.52 3.29
N PHE A 5 -4.73 -4.32 3.34
CA PHE A 5 -4.13 -3.00 3.11
C PHE A 5 -3.13 -3.09 1.96
N ILE A 6 -2.99 -1.99 1.24
CA ILE A 6 -2.06 -1.88 0.12
C ILE A 6 -1.36 -0.53 0.18
N ILE A 7 -0.25 -0.42 -0.53
CA ILE A 7 0.52 0.82 -0.62
C ILE A 7 0.51 1.29 -2.07
N GLY A 8 0.30 2.57 -2.28
CA GLY A 8 0.35 3.13 -3.61
C GLY A 8 -0.05 4.59 -3.66
N ASP A 9 -0.32 5.06 -4.88
CA ASP A 9 -0.82 6.39 -5.15
C ASP A 9 -2.08 6.26 -5.98
N ARG A 10 -3.23 6.51 -5.36
CA ARG A 10 -4.52 6.34 -6.00
C ARG A 10 -4.72 7.31 -7.16
N GLU A 11 -4.20 8.52 -7.02
CA GLU A 11 -4.36 9.52 -8.07
C GLU A 11 -3.59 9.16 -9.34
N LYS A 12 -2.41 8.57 -9.18
CA LYS A 12 -1.59 8.15 -10.30
C LYS A 12 -1.86 6.72 -10.74
N ASN A 13 -2.70 6.01 -10.00
CA ASN A 13 -2.97 4.60 -10.24
C ASN A 13 -1.68 3.77 -10.27
N GLU A 14 -0.82 4.03 -9.30
CA GLU A 14 0.42 3.29 -9.12
C GLU A 14 0.36 2.53 -7.80
N TRP A 15 0.66 1.24 -7.84
CA TRP A 15 0.53 0.36 -6.67
C TRP A 15 1.80 -0.44 -6.48
N VAL A 16 2.29 -0.52 -5.26
CA VAL A 16 3.44 -1.34 -4.94
C VAL A 16 3.03 -2.80 -5.07
N SER A 17 3.63 -3.51 -6.01
CA SER A 17 3.33 -4.91 -6.28
C SER A 17 4.35 -5.82 -5.61
N VAL A 18 5.62 -5.46 -5.68
CA VAL A 18 6.71 -6.21 -5.05
C VAL A 18 7.56 -5.26 -4.26
N PHE A 19 7.81 -5.59 -3.01
CA PHE A 19 8.78 -4.86 -2.19
C PHE A 19 9.51 -5.85 -1.29
N ASP A 20 10.81 -5.99 -1.52
CA ASP A 20 11.68 -6.83 -0.71
C ASP A 20 12.95 -6.04 -0.40
N ASN A 21 13.03 -5.54 0.83
CA ASN A 21 14.17 -4.73 1.25
C ASN A 21 15.48 -5.52 1.28
N ASN A 22 15.41 -6.81 1.58
CA ASN A 22 16.60 -7.65 1.63
C ASN A 22 17.21 -7.88 0.25
N LYS A 23 16.35 -8.05 -0.75
CA LYS A 23 16.77 -8.29 -2.13
C LYS A 23 16.83 -7.02 -2.95
N LYS A 24 16.47 -5.88 -2.36
CA LYS A 24 16.42 -4.59 -3.04
C LYS A 24 15.52 -4.61 -4.28
N GLN A 25 14.39 -5.28 -4.15
CA GLN A 25 13.41 -5.37 -5.23
C GLN A 25 12.22 -4.46 -4.94
N LEU A 26 11.82 -3.70 -5.94
CA LEU A 26 10.66 -2.83 -5.86
C LEU A 26 10.03 -2.75 -7.24
N GLU A 27 8.76 -3.12 -7.32
CA GLU A 27 8.00 -3.04 -8.57
C GLU A 27 6.66 -2.37 -8.33
N PHE A 28 6.28 -1.55 -9.29
CA PHE A 28 4.97 -0.90 -9.29
C PHE A 28 4.14 -1.45 -10.44
N LYS A 29 2.84 -1.50 -10.22
CA LYS A 29 1.88 -1.87 -11.25
C LYS A 29 0.79 -0.81 -11.31
N ASN A 30 0.16 -0.69 -12.46
CA ASN A 30 -0.93 0.25 -12.65
C ASN A 30 -2.32 -0.40 -12.55
N GLN A 31 -2.37 -1.57 -11.94
CA GLN A 31 -3.63 -2.28 -11.67
C GLN A 31 -3.69 -2.59 -10.18
N ILE A 32 -4.74 -2.12 -9.53
CA ILE A 32 -4.89 -2.27 -8.08
C ILE A 32 -4.94 -3.74 -7.66
N GLY A 33 -5.46 -4.60 -8.51
CA GLY A 33 -5.53 -6.03 -8.20
C GLY A 33 -4.19 -6.72 -8.10
N GLU A 34 -3.12 -6.07 -8.59
CA GLU A 34 -1.77 -6.61 -8.52
C GLU A 34 -0.96 -6.03 -7.37
N ALA A 35 -1.57 -5.20 -6.54
CA ALA A 35 -0.89 -4.61 -5.39
C ALA A 35 -0.54 -5.67 -4.35
N LYS A 36 0.61 -5.49 -3.71
CA LYS A 36 0.99 -6.33 -2.58
C LYS A 36 0.01 -6.08 -1.44
N THR A 37 -0.52 -7.15 -0.86
CA THR A 37 -1.53 -7.04 0.20
C THR A 37 -0.92 -7.32 1.57
N TYR A 38 -1.46 -6.62 2.57
CA TYR A 38 -1.03 -6.77 3.95
C TYR A 38 -2.27 -7.04 4.81
N ASP A 39 -2.12 -7.94 5.76
CA ASP A 39 -3.22 -8.29 6.67
C ASP A 39 -3.44 -7.25 7.75
N GLN A 40 -2.42 -6.45 8.04
CA GLN A 40 -2.48 -5.45 9.08
C GLN A 40 -1.97 -4.11 8.56
N ARG A 41 -2.64 -3.03 8.98
CA ARG A 41 -2.22 -1.68 8.63
C ARG A 41 -0.78 -1.41 9.10
N ARG A 42 -0.43 -1.90 10.30
CA ARG A 42 0.91 -1.71 10.84
C ARG A 42 1.98 -2.27 9.92
N SER A 43 1.76 -3.45 9.37
CA SER A 43 2.72 -4.08 8.45
C SER A 43 2.92 -3.24 7.19
N ALA A 44 1.83 -2.71 6.64
CA ALA A 44 1.90 -1.84 5.48
C ALA A 44 2.64 -0.54 5.80
N GLU A 45 2.40 0.04 6.97
CA GLU A 45 3.07 1.28 7.37
C GLU A 45 4.56 1.09 7.59
N VAL A 46 4.97 -0.06 8.12
CA VAL A 46 6.39 -0.39 8.28
C VAL A 46 7.08 -0.45 6.92
N ASP A 47 6.48 -1.13 5.96
CA ASP A 47 7.04 -1.22 4.61
C ASP A 47 7.06 0.14 3.93
N LEU A 48 6.02 0.94 4.10
CA LEU A 48 5.99 2.29 3.54
C LEU A 48 7.13 3.14 4.08
N LYS A 49 7.38 3.06 5.39
CA LYS A 49 8.47 3.79 6.01
C LYS A 49 9.83 3.35 5.47
N LEU A 50 10.03 2.04 5.35
CA LEU A 50 11.27 1.50 4.78
C LEU A 50 11.48 2.00 3.35
N LEU A 51 10.41 2.03 2.57
CA LEU A 51 10.46 2.48 1.20
C LEU A 51 10.84 3.96 1.11
N GLN A 52 10.29 4.77 2.00
CA GLN A 52 10.63 6.18 2.06
C GLN A 52 12.10 6.39 2.49
N GLU A 53 12.60 5.55 3.36
CA GLU A 53 13.99 5.61 3.80
C GLU A 53 14.98 5.24 2.72
N THR A 54 14.56 4.49 1.69
CA THR A 54 15.44 4.15 0.57
C THR A 54 15.62 5.29 -0.43
N GLY A 55 15.00 6.43 -0.17
CA GLY A 55 15.12 7.59 -1.05
C GLY A 55 14.05 7.68 -2.12
N PHE A 56 12.99 6.91 -2.00
CA PHE A 56 11.88 6.99 -2.93
C PHE A 56 11.04 8.24 -2.65
N PHE A 57 10.89 9.07 -3.67
CA PHE A 57 10.17 10.34 -3.55
C PHE A 57 8.82 10.26 -4.25
N GLY A 58 7.86 9.63 -3.64
CA GLY A 58 6.52 9.57 -4.17
C GLY A 58 5.50 9.85 -3.07
N ASP A 59 4.29 10.20 -3.45
CA ASP A 59 3.20 10.44 -2.52
C ASP A 59 2.49 9.14 -2.18
N LEU A 60 3.27 8.12 -1.85
CA LEU A 60 2.71 6.83 -1.49
C LEU A 60 1.99 6.89 -0.16
N ARG A 61 0.91 6.12 -0.06
CA ARG A 61 0.10 6.02 1.15
C ARG A 61 -0.35 4.59 1.36
N VAL A 62 -0.73 4.29 2.59
CA VAL A 62 -1.40 3.04 2.90
C VAL A 62 -2.89 3.23 2.68
N TYR A 63 -3.51 2.30 1.96
CA TYR A 63 -4.94 2.31 1.70
C TYR A 63 -5.58 1.04 2.24
N LEU A 64 -6.83 1.15 2.67
CA LEU A 64 -7.66 -0.02 2.92
C LEU A 64 -8.16 -0.52 1.57
N PHE A 65 -7.94 -1.80 1.29
CA PHE A 65 -8.35 -2.41 0.03
C PHE A 65 -9.58 -3.27 0.24
N GLU A 66 -10.70 -2.85 -0.30
CA GLU A 66 -11.96 -3.59 -0.25
C GLU A 66 -12.68 -3.47 -1.58
N GLU A 67 -13.29 -4.56 -2.02
CA GLU A 67 -14.13 -4.57 -3.22
C GLU A 67 -13.40 -4.02 -4.45
N GLY A 68 -12.10 -4.28 -4.56
CA GLY A 68 -11.31 -3.81 -5.68
C GLY A 68 -10.99 -2.32 -5.66
N LYS A 69 -11.22 -1.65 -4.53
CA LYS A 69 -11.01 -0.21 -4.40
C LYS A 69 -10.12 0.12 -3.23
N ALA A 70 -9.44 1.26 -3.31
CA ALA A 70 -8.58 1.76 -2.25
C ALA A 70 -9.27 2.91 -1.52
N PHE A 71 -9.24 2.87 -0.19
CA PHE A 71 -9.85 3.88 0.66
C PHE A 71 -8.82 4.46 1.62
N VAL A 72 -8.89 5.78 1.84
CA VAL A 72 -8.06 6.44 2.85
C VAL A 72 -8.82 6.51 4.16
N ALA A 73 -8.12 6.87 5.24
CA ALA A 73 -8.76 7.05 6.54
C ALA A 73 -9.88 8.08 6.44
N GLY A 74 -11.04 7.73 7.00
CA GLY A 74 -12.23 8.58 6.95
C GLY A 74 -13.18 8.27 5.82
N GLU A 75 -12.77 7.52 4.80
CA GLU A 75 -13.64 7.11 3.71
C GLU A 75 -14.41 5.83 4.02
N ARG A 76 -13.91 5.03 4.93
CA ARG A 76 -14.52 3.75 5.29
C ARG A 76 -14.35 3.52 6.79
N ASP A 77 -15.36 2.96 7.42
CA ASP A 77 -15.35 2.72 8.86
C ASP A 77 -14.27 1.74 9.31
N GLY A 78 -13.83 0.88 8.46
CA GLY A 78 -12.84 -0.12 8.81
C GLY A 78 -11.40 0.38 8.88
N PHE A 79 -11.14 1.64 8.54
CA PHE A 79 -9.79 2.17 8.43
C PHE A 79 -9.38 2.95 9.68
N LEU A 80 -9.50 2.30 10.83
CA LEU A 80 -9.04 2.85 12.10
C LEU A 80 -7.81 2.11 12.58
N PRO A 81 -6.91 2.81 13.29
CA PRO A 81 -5.71 2.18 13.86
C PRO A 81 -6.05 1.10 14.87
#